data_aa23b9294431aacab3a1f1a035488918
#
_entry.id   aa23b9294431aacab3a1f1a035488918
#
_cell.length_a   1.000
_cell.length_b   1.000
_cell.length_c   1.000
_cell.angle_alpha   90.00
_cell.angle_beta   90.00
_cell.angle_gamma   90.00
#
_symmetry.space_group_name_H-M   'P 1'
#
loop_
_entity.id
_entity.type
_entity.pdbx_description
1 polymer ?
#
loop_
_entity_poly.entity_id
_entity_poly.type
_entity_poly.pdbx_seq_one_letter_code
_entity_poly.pdbx_strand_id
1 'polypeptide(L)'
;MAMKKLKKRFFEVDVPLTNSSLELFAYSVENLKDRTIKLDLTRQLRGKSIEIVFKIKVEKEKAIAEPTKLTLLPFFIKRMLRKSVSYIEDSFSAECKDAIIRIKPLLITRKKVSRAVRKALRDEAKNWIIDYVKNKSCKEIFSDIIGNRLQKPLSLKLKKIYPLALCEIRMLRIEKEKQQEKLKISVEKVKKKSEKKEEPAEIKEKETKKKEKK
;
A
#
# COMPACT_ATOMS: atom_id res chain seq x y z
N MET A 1 -20.29 -11.31 41.39
CA MET A 1 -19.85 -9.96 40.97
C MET A 1 -20.47 -9.65 39.59
N ALA A 2 -21.34 -8.65 39.50
CA ALA A 2 -21.96 -8.25 38.23
C ALA A 2 -20.89 -7.61 37.32
N MET A 3 -20.61 -8.22 36.15
CA MET A 3 -19.72 -7.63 35.16
C MET A 3 -20.30 -6.28 34.69
N LYS A 4 -19.59 -5.19 34.97
CA LYS A 4 -19.97 -3.86 34.46
C LYS A 4 -19.96 -3.95 32.92
N LYS A 5 -21.15 -3.85 32.29
CA LYS A 5 -21.25 -3.76 30.82
C LYS A 5 -20.52 -2.49 30.37
N LEU A 6 -19.37 -2.65 29.73
CA LEU A 6 -18.62 -1.55 29.14
C LEU A 6 -19.49 -0.86 28.09
N LYS A 7 -19.69 0.45 28.23
CA LYS A 7 -20.40 1.26 27.23
C LYS A 7 -19.43 1.69 26.16
N LYS A 8 -19.84 1.63 24.91
CA LYS A 8 -19.08 2.18 23.79
C LYS A 8 -19.01 3.70 23.88
N ARG A 9 -17.90 4.29 23.46
CA ARG A 9 -17.66 5.74 23.40
C ARG A 9 -17.07 6.12 22.05
N PHE A 10 -17.15 7.40 21.70
CA PHE A 10 -16.46 7.95 20.54
C PHE A 10 -15.00 8.22 20.93
N PHE A 11 -14.09 7.80 20.05
CA PHE A 11 -12.66 8.06 20.16
C PHE A 11 -12.20 8.78 18.91
N GLU A 12 -11.40 9.81 19.10
CA GLU A 12 -10.82 10.59 18.03
C GLU A 12 -9.64 9.85 17.41
N VAL A 13 -9.58 9.82 16.08
CA VAL A 13 -8.51 9.19 15.28
C VAL A 13 -7.93 10.23 14.35
N ASP A 14 -6.65 10.51 14.51
CA ASP A 14 -5.94 11.47 13.67
C ASP A 14 -5.61 10.88 12.29
N VAL A 15 -5.90 11.64 11.24
CA VAL A 15 -5.57 11.30 9.84
C VAL A 15 -4.55 12.31 9.32
N PRO A 16 -3.24 12.06 9.49
CA PRO A 16 -2.19 13.02 9.14
C PRO A 16 -2.11 13.34 7.64
N LEU A 17 -2.59 12.42 6.78
CA LEU A 17 -2.57 12.59 5.32
C LEU A 17 -3.53 13.71 4.85
N THR A 18 -4.63 13.92 5.55
CA THR A 18 -5.66 14.92 5.22
C THR A 18 -5.76 16.05 6.24
N ASN A 19 -4.92 16.01 7.29
CA ASN A 19 -4.98 16.93 8.44
C ASN A 19 -6.40 17.05 9.01
N SER A 20 -7.06 15.92 9.18
CA SER A 20 -8.42 15.82 9.72
C SER A 20 -8.48 14.79 10.83
N SER A 21 -9.42 14.94 11.74
CA SER A 21 -9.75 13.93 12.74
C SER A 21 -11.08 13.24 12.42
N LEU A 22 -11.21 11.98 12.81
CA LEU A 22 -12.41 11.16 12.63
C LEU A 22 -12.82 10.58 13.98
N GLU A 23 -14.11 10.60 14.28
CA GLU A 23 -14.66 9.97 15.47
C GLU A 23 -15.09 8.53 15.19
N LEU A 24 -14.56 7.59 15.97
CA LEU A 24 -14.91 6.17 15.85
C LEU A 24 -15.50 5.62 17.15
N PHE A 25 -16.53 4.80 17.00
CA PHE A 25 -17.26 4.21 18.09
C PHE A 25 -16.64 2.87 18.53
N ALA A 26 -16.11 2.81 19.76
CA ALA A 26 -15.45 1.63 20.31
C ALA A 26 -15.65 1.50 21.83
N TYR A 27 -15.25 0.38 22.41
CA TYR A 27 -15.23 0.20 23.88
C TYR A 27 -13.96 0.78 24.52
N SER A 28 -12.81 0.63 23.82
CA SER A 28 -11.51 1.17 24.24
C SER A 28 -10.69 1.57 23.00
N VAL A 29 -9.64 2.36 23.20
CA VAL A 29 -8.72 2.75 22.11
C VAL A 29 -8.02 1.52 21.52
N GLU A 30 -7.68 0.52 22.34
CA GLU A 30 -7.05 -0.72 21.90
C GLU A 30 -7.90 -1.50 20.89
N ASN A 31 -9.23 -1.47 21.04
CA ASN A 31 -10.17 -2.12 20.13
C ASN A 31 -10.22 -1.45 18.73
N LEU A 32 -9.61 -0.28 18.58
CA LEU A 32 -9.45 0.39 17.29
C LEU A 32 -8.23 -0.12 16.51
N LYS A 33 -7.26 -0.77 17.19
CA LYS A 33 -6.08 -1.31 16.54
C LYS A 33 -6.45 -2.25 15.40
N ASP A 34 -5.74 -2.12 14.27
CA ASP A 34 -5.91 -2.90 13.04
C ASP A 34 -7.27 -2.74 12.34
N ARG A 35 -8.18 -1.89 12.81
CA ARG A 35 -9.40 -1.56 12.07
C ARG A 35 -9.06 -0.79 10.81
N THR A 36 -9.88 -1.00 9.78
CA THR A 36 -9.76 -0.30 8.49
C THR A 36 -10.91 0.69 8.33
N ILE A 37 -10.57 1.92 7.90
CA ILE A 37 -11.54 2.97 7.60
C ILE A 37 -11.41 3.32 6.12
N LYS A 38 -12.56 3.53 5.47
CA LYS A 38 -12.62 4.04 4.10
C LYS A 38 -13.05 5.51 4.15
N LEU A 39 -12.25 6.36 3.55
CA LEU A 39 -12.52 7.80 3.45
C LEU A 39 -12.61 8.21 1.99
N ASP A 40 -13.72 8.82 1.62
CA ASP A 40 -13.91 9.42 0.31
C ASP A 40 -13.45 10.88 0.31
N LEU A 41 -12.43 11.18 -0.48
CA LEU A 41 -11.84 12.51 -0.62
C LEU A 41 -12.43 13.31 -1.77
N THR A 42 -13.51 12.86 -2.40
CA THR A 42 -14.12 13.51 -3.57
C THR A 42 -14.47 14.98 -3.30
N ARG A 43 -14.92 15.31 -2.10
CA ARG A 43 -15.27 16.69 -1.70
C ARG A 43 -14.03 17.57 -1.54
N GLN A 44 -12.94 17.02 -1.00
CA GLN A 44 -11.69 17.76 -0.75
C GLN A 44 -10.88 17.92 -2.04
N LEU A 45 -10.89 16.90 -2.91
CA LEU A 45 -10.16 16.88 -4.17
C LEU A 45 -11.07 17.29 -5.31
N ARG A 46 -11.25 18.60 -5.51
CA ARG A 46 -12.10 19.16 -6.57
C ARG A 46 -11.74 18.54 -7.93
N GLY A 47 -12.67 17.79 -8.52
CA GLY A 47 -12.53 17.15 -9.83
C GLY A 47 -11.99 15.73 -9.86
N LYS A 48 -11.51 15.17 -8.74
CA LYS A 48 -11.09 13.78 -8.62
C LYS A 48 -11.94 13.04 -7.59
N SER A 49 -12.28 11.81 -7.90
CA SER A 49 -13.03 10.95 -6.99
C SER A 49 -12.11 9.82 -6.52
N ILE A 50 -11.51 10.00 -5.35
CA ILE A 50 -10.54 9.07 -4.76
C ILE A 50 -11.06 8.58 -3.42
N GLU A 51 -11.07 7.26 -3.24
CA GLU A 51 -11.30 6.57 -1.98
C GLU A 51 -9.97 6.10 -1.42
N ILE A 52 -9.71 6.38 -0.14
CA ILE A 52 -8.53 5.89 0.56
C ILE A 52 -8.96 4.99 1.71
N VAL A 53 -8.29 3.86 1.83
CA VAL A 53 -8.43 2.93 2.95
C VAL A 53 -7.27 3.16 3.89
N PHE A 54 -7.59 3.47 5.14
CA PHE A 54 -6.63 3.64 6.23
C PHE A 54 -6.68 2.44 7.16
N LYS A 55 -5.57 2.11 7.76
CA LYS A 55 -5.45 1.17 8.86
C LYS A 55 -5.07 1.93 10.12
N ILE A 56 -5.78 1.67 11.23
CA ILE A 56 -5.52 2.33 12.48
C ILE A 56 -4.37 1.66 13.21
N LYS A 57 -3.38 2.46 13.62
CA LYS A 57 -2.35 2.10 14.59
C LYS A 57 -2.60 2.87 15.87
N VAL A 58 -2.43 2.21 17.00
CA VAL A 58 -2.54 2.84 18.32
C VAL A 58 -1.13 3.01 18.88
N GLU A 59 -0.74 4.25 19.13
CA GLU A 59 0.55 4.61 19.73
C GLU A 59 0.29 5.50 20.96
N LYS A 60 0.74 5.05 22.14
CA LYS A 60 0.63 5.82 23.41
C LYS A 60 -0.75 6.43 23.63
N GLU A 61 -1.82 5.62 23.55
CA GLU A 61 -3.24 6.02 23.70
C GLU A 61 -3.82 6.91 22.60
N LYS A 62 -3.03 7.30 21.61
CA LYS A 62 -3.52 8.02 20.42
C LYS A 62 -3.73 7.05 19.26
N ALA A 63 -4.85 7.21 18.57
CA ALA A 63 -5.14 6.42 17.39
C ALA A 63 -4.76 7.23 16.14
N ILE A 64 -3.87 6.67 15.32
CA ILE A 64 -3.38 7.28 14.08
C ILE A 64 -3.80 6.40 12.90
N ALA A 65 -4.38 7.01 11.87
CA ALA A 65 -4.77 6.33 10.65
C ALA A 65 -3.66 6.40 9.58
N GLU A 66 -3.10 5.24 9.22
CA GLU A 66 -2.10 5.14 8.15
C GLU A 66 -2.73 4.67 6.84
N PRO A 67 -2.41 5.31 5.69
CA PRO A 67 -2.96 4.92 4.40
C PRO A 67 -2.38 3.56 3.96
N THR A 68 -3.26 2.64 3.54
CA THR A 68 -2.88 1.31 3.03
C THR A 68 -3.23 1.12 1.57
N LYS A 69 -4.33 1.72 1.12
CA LYS A 69 -4.81 1.60 -0.26
C LYS A 69 -5.47 2.89 -0.71
N LEU A 70 -5.16 3.31 -1.92
CA LEU A 70 -5.81 4.41 -2.63
C LEU A 70 -6.47 3.84 -3.89
N THR A 71 -7.69 4.22 -4.18
CA THR A 71 -8.44 3.75 -5.36
C THR A 71 -9.21 4.90 -5.98
N LEU A 72 -9.06 5.06 -7.29
CA LEU A 72 -9.88 5.98 -8.08
C LEU A 72 -11.25 5.35 -8.29
N LEU A 73 -12.32 6.09 -8.01
CA LEU A 73 -13.68 5.55 -8.09
C LEU A 73 -14.09 5.23 -9.54
N PRO A 74 -14.80 4.11 -9.77
CA PRO A 74 -15.13 3.65 -11.13
C PRO A 74 -15.97 4.64 -11.93
N PHE A 75 -16.84 5.41 -11.29
CA PHE A 75 -17.68 6.38 -12.00
C PHE A 75 -16.85 7.53 -12.59
N PHE A 76 -15.76 7.94 -11.92
CA PHE A 76 -14.84 8.92 -12.48
C PHE A 76 -14.17 8.41 -13.74
N ILE A 77 -13.71 7.15 -13.74
CA ILE A 77 -13.08 6.50 -14.90
C ILE A 77 -14.09 6.41 -16.04
N LYS A 78 -15.32 5.95 -15.79
CA LYS A 78 -16.37 5.83 -16.80
C LYS A 78 -16.69 7.18 -17.46
N ARG A 79 -16.73 8.27 -16.70
CA ARG A 79 -16.97 9.62 -17.21
C ARG A 79 -15.87 10.09 -18.18
N MET A 80 -14.64 9.68 -17.96
CA MET A 80 -13.49 10.05 -18.80
C MET A 80 -13.33 9.18 -20.04
N LEU A 81 -13.89 7.96 -20.06
CA LEU A 81 -13.82 7.04 -21.19
C LEU A 81 -14.85 7.43 -22.26
N ARG A 82 -14.35 7.76 -23.45
CA ARG A 82 -15.17 8.06 -24.64
C ARG A 82 -14.84 7.08 -25.77
N LYS A 83 -15.75 6.90 -26.73
CA LYS A 83 -15.54 5.98 -27.87
C LYS A 83 -14.32 6.33 -28.75
N SER A 84 -13.91 7.60 -28.77
CA SER A 84 -12.83 8.12 -29.62
C SER A 84 -11.44 8.11 -29.00
N VAL A 85 -11.27 7.59 -27.78
CA VAL A 85 -9.98 7.60 -27.05
C VAL A 85 -9.43 6.18 -26.85
N SER A 86 -8.13 6.07 -26.66
CA SER A 86 -7.51 4.82 -26.23
C SER A 86 -7.23 4.85 -24.73
N TYR A 87 -7.56 3.76 -24.09
CA TYR A 87 -7.34 3.48 -22.67
C TYR A 87 -6.12 2.59 -22.50
N ILE A 88 -5.24 2.97 -21.60
CA ILE A 88 -4.01 2.24 -21.28
C ILE A 88 -3.95 2.07 -19.77
N GLU A 89 -3.88 0.83 -19.34
CA GLU A 89 -3.73 0.45 -17.95
C GLU A 89 -2.59 -0.56 -17.83
N ASP A 90 -1.86 -0.50 -16.73
CA ASP A 90 -0.86 -1.49 -16.34
C ASP A 90 -0.97 -1.81 -14.86
N SER A 91 -0.35 -2.89 -14.42
CA SER A 91 -0.30 -3.29 -13.02
C SER A 91 1.06 -3.90 -12.72
N PHE A 92 1.84 -3.24 -11.89
CA PHE A 92 3.16 -3.73 -11.49
C PHE A 92 3.42 -3.42 -10.02
N SER A 93 4.33 -4.19 -9.44
CA SER A 93 4.85 -3.95 -8.10
C SER A 93 6.14 -3.16 -8.19
N ALA A 94 6.32 -2.19 -7.31
CA ALA A 94 7.52 -1.39 -7.19
C ALA A 94 7.97 -1.35 -5.73
N GLU A 95 9.27 -1.33 -5.53
CA GLU A 95 9.85 -1.22 -4.20
C GLU A 95 10.05 0.23 -3.84
N CYS A 96 9.55 0.64 -2.66
CA CYS A 96 9.88 1.90 -2.02
C CYS A 96 10.81 1.67 -0.83
N LYS A 97 11.19 2.74 -0.11
CA LYS A 97 12.07 2.64 1.07
C LYS A 97 11.51 1.69 2.13
N ASP A 98 10.21 1.78 2.41
CA ASP A 98 9.56 1.15 3.56
C ASP A 98 8.83 -0.15 3.21
N ALA A 99 8.33 -0.28 1.98
CA ALA A 99 7.45 -1.36 1.58
C ALA A 99 7.50 -1.67 0.08
N ILE A 100 6.88 -2.80 -0.29
CA ILE A 100 6.57 -3.13 -1.67
C ILE A 100 5.13 -2.66 -1.93
N ILE A 101 4.96 -1.85 -2.97
CA ILE A 101 3.66 -1.28 -3.35
C ILE A 101 3.25 -1.76 -4.74
N ARG A 102 1.96 -2.02 -4.91
CA ARG A 102 1.37 -2.27 -6.22
C ARG A 102 0.75 -0.99 -6.75
N ILE A 103 1.14 -0.62 -7.96
CA ILE A 103 0.69 0.58 -8.64
C ILE A 103 -0.01 0.19 -9.93
N LYS A 104 -1.15 0.85 -10.18
CA LYS A 104 -1.90 0.74 -11.43
C LYS A 104 -2.07 2.12 -12.04
N PRO A 105 -1.20 2.54 -12.96
CA PRO A 105 -1.37 3.78 -13.70
C PRO A 105 -2.56 3.66 -14.67
N LEU A 106 -3.21 4.79 -14.91
CA LEU A 106 -4.30 4.96 -15.85
C LEU A 106 -3.98 6.11 -16.80
N LEU A 107 -3.82 5.81 -18.08
CA LEU A 107 -3.53 6.78 -19.12
C LEU A 107 -4.66 6.78 -20.14
N ILE A 108 -5.17 7.95 -20.50
CA ILE A 108 -6.17 8.13 -21.53
C ILE A 108 -5.59 9.06 -22.59
N THR A 109 -5.57 8.61 -23.84
CA THR A 109 -5.09 9.41 -24.96
C THR A 109 -6.17 10.34 -25.48
N ARG A 110 -5.79 11.41 -26.21
CA ARG A 110 -6.77 12.34 -26.80
C ARG A 110 -7.56 11.72 -27.95
N LYS A 111 -6.92 10.86 -28.74
CA LYS A 111 -7.55 10.14 -29.88
C LYS A 111 -7.12 8.67 -29.82
N LYS A 112 -7.74 7.82 -30.65
CA LYS A 112 -7.32 6.43 -30.81
C LYS A 112 -5.89 6.36 -31.35
N VAL A 113 -5.07 5.45 -30.78
CA VAL A 113 -3.69 5.24 -31.14
C VAL A 113 -3.41 3.76 -31.44
N SER A 114 -2.35 3.50 -32.20
CA SER A 114 -1.90 2.16 -32.55
C SER A 114 -1.44 1.35 -31.33
N ARG A 115 -1.32 0.04 -31.49
CA ARG A 115 -0.83 -0.85 -30.43
C ARG A 115 0.61 -0.53 -30.03
N ALA A 116 1.47 -0.16 -30.99
CA ALA A 116 2.86 0.20 -30.74
C ALA A 116 2.98 1.43 -29.82
N VAL A 117 2.21 2.51 -30.11
CA VAL A 117 2.18 3.71 -29.25
C VAL A 117 1.65 3.42 -27.86
N ARG A 118 0.62 2.57 -27.75
CA ARG A 118 0.09 2.15 -26.42
C ARG A 118 1.13 1.38 -25.62
N LYS A 119 1.92 0.51 -26.28
CA LYS A 119 3.02 -0.22 -25.64
C LYS A 119 4.11 0.74 -25.18
N ALA A 120 4.58 1.63 -26.05
CA ALA A 120 5.61 2.61 -25.70
C ALA A 120 5.20 3.49 -24.51
N LEU A 121 3.95 3.98 -24.49
CA LEU A 121 3.41 4.76 -23.35
C LEU A 121 3.39 3.97 -22.04
N ARG A 122 3.05 2.68 -22.10
CA ARG A 122 3.02 1.81 -20.92
C ARG A 122 4.42 1.57 -20.39
N ASP A 123 5.35 1.20 -21.24
CA ASP A 123 6.72 0.85 -20.86
C ASP A 123 7.44 2.07 -20.27
N GLU A 124 7.29 3.26 -20.89
CA GLU A 124 7.86 4.50 -20.38
C GLU A 124 7.24 4.93 -19.06
N ALA A 125 5.91 4.82 -18.92
CA ALA A 125 5.23 5.12 -17.67
C ALA A 125 5.69 4.21 -16.53
N LYS A 126 5.83 2.91 -16.80
CA LYS A 126 6.31 1.93 -15.84
C LYS A 126 7.71 2.24 -15.35
N ASN A 127 8.64 2.46 -16.27
CA ASN A 127 10.05 2.76 -15.94
C ASN A 127 10.16 4.02 -15.10
N TRP A 128 9.50 5.09 -15.52
CA TRP A 128 9.52 6.35 -14.80
C TRP A 128 8.93 6.26 -13.39
N ILE A 129 7.79 5.56 -13.23
CA ILE A 129 7.15 5.39 -11.91
C ILE A 129 8.05 4.55 -10.99
N ILE A 130 8.67 3.49 -11.48
CA ILE A 130 9.59 2.67 -10.68
C ILE A 130 10.75 3.53 -10.16
N ASP A 131 11.38 4.33 -11.02
CA ASP A 131 12.50 5.18 -10.63
C ASP A 131 12.08 6.28 -9.62
N TYR A 132 10.89 6.86 -9.81
CA TYR A 132 10.34 7.87 -8.90
C TYR A 132 10.06 7.31 -7.49
N VAL A 133 9.57 6.07 -7.41
CA VAL A 133 9.15 5.42 -6.16
C VAL A 133 10.33 4.92 -5.34
N LYS A 134 11.43 4.47 -5.97
CA LYS A 134 12.61 3.88 -5.30
C LYS A 134 13.14 4.74 -4.13
N ASN A 135 13.13 6.07 -4.29
CA ASN A 135 13.74 7.00 -3.36
C ASN A 135 12.76 7.64 -2.36
N LYS A 136 11.49 7.21 -2.34
CA LYS A 136 10.45 7.80 -1.50
C LYS A 136 9.89 6.83 -0.47
N SER A 137 9.37 7.39 0.62
CA SER A 137 8.59 6.63 1.61
C SER A 137 7.14 6.41 1.13
N CYS A 138 6.47 5.39 1.66
CA CYS A 138 5.07 5.15 1.32
C CYS A 138 4.17 6.35 1.61
N LYS A 139 4.35 7.02 2.76
CA LYS A 139 3.54 8.18 3.15
C LYS A 139 3.69 9.34 2.16
N GLU A 140 4.92 9.62 1.71
CA GLU A 140 5.21 10.64 0.69
C GLU A 140 4.55 10.33 -0.64
N ILE A 141 4.57 9.05 -1.08
CA ILE A 141 3.96 8.63 -2.35
C ILE A 141 2.44 8.84 -2.31
N PHE A 142 1.75 8.51 -1.21
CA PHE A 142 0.33 8.81 -1.06
C PHE A 142 0.04 10.31 -1.13
N SER A 143 0.83 11.13 -0.43
CA SER A 143 0.71 12.59 -0.47
C SER A 143 0.95 13.16 -1.87
N ASP A 144 1.96 12.65 -2.60
CA ASP A 144 2.28 13.08 -3.96
C ASP A 144 1.19 12.74 -4.96
N ILE A 145 0.51 11.60 -4.80
CA ILE A 145 -0.63 11.24 -5.66
C ILE A 145 -1.83 12.14 -5.39
N ILE A 146 -2.13 12.43 -4.13
CA ILE A 146 -3.21 13.36 -3.76
C ILE A 146 -2.92 14.75 -4.31
N GLY A 147 -1.69 15.25 -4.11
CA GLY A 147 -1.24 16.57 -4.57
C GLY A 147 -0.92 16.68 -6.07
N ASN A 148 -1.08 15.61 -6.86
CA ASN A 148 -0.72 15.54 -8.29
C ASN A 148 0.77 15.76 -8.59
N ARG A 149 1.65 15.62 -7.61
CA ARG A 149 3.09 15.82 -7.77
C ARG A 149 3.74 14.70 -8.59
N LEU A 150 3.17 13.50 -8.58
CA LEU A 150 3.60 12.38 -9.41
C LEU A 150 3.01 12.46 -10.82
N GLN A 151 1.71 12.78 -10.94
CA GLN A 151 1.02 12.73 -12.22
C GLN A 151 1.44 13.82 -13.19
N LYS A 152 1.71 15.05 -12.70
CA LYS A 152 2.12 16.18 -13.55
C LYS A 152 3.44 15.92 -14.30
N PRO A 153 4.56 15.57 -13.64
CA PRO A 153 5.82 15.27 -14.33
C PRO A 153 5.71 14.06 -15.25
N LEU A 154 4.99 13.00 -14.83
CA LEU A 154 4.73 11.83 -15.65
C LEU A 154 4.02 12.22 -16.95
N SER A 155 2.96 13.01 -16.87
CA SER A 155 2.22 13.48 -18.05
C SER A 155 3.10 14.30 -18.99
N LEU A 156 3.97 15.18 -18.47
CA LEU A 156 4.91 15.95 -19.27
C LEU A 156 5.92 15.07 -20.02
N LYS A 157 6.43 14.01 -19.36
CA LYS A 157 7.35 13.07 -19.99
C LYS A 157 6.66 12.27 -21.09
N LEU A 158 5.47 11.74 -20.81
CA LEU A 158 4.70 10.93 -21.77
C LEU A 158 4.17 11.75 -22.96
N LYS A 159 3.97 13.07 -22.79
CA LYS A 159 3.59 13.98 -23.88
C LYS A 159 4.56 13.97 -25.05
N LYS A 160 5.86 13.63 -24.81
CA LYS A 160 6.86 13.51 -25.86
C LYS A 160 6.54 12.37 -26.84
N ILE A 161 5.88 11.30 -26.37
CA ILE A 161 5.47 10.16 -27.20
C ILE A 161 4.12 10.43 -27.81
N TYR A 162 3.12 10.79 -27.00
CA TYR A 162 1.78 11.11 -27.45
C TYR A 162 1.03 11.97 -26.42
N PRO A 163 0.26 12.99 -26.83
CA PRO A 163 -0.49 13.86 -25.92
C PRO A 163 -1.61 13.10 -25.21
N LEU A 164 -1.60 13.15 -23.88
CA LEU A 164 -2.59 12.50 -23.03
C LEU A 164 -3.76 13.46 -22.73
N ALA A 165 -4.97 12.91 -22.58
CA ALA A 165 -6.13 13.57 -22.04
C ALA A 165 -6.17 13.47 -20.51
N LEU A 166 -5.76 12.30 -19.96
CA LEU A 166 -5.71 12.04 -18.53
C LEU A 166 -4.50 11.17 -18.22
N CYS A 167 -3.80 11.49 -17.12
CA CYS A 167 -2.73 10.70 -16.54
C CYS A 167 -2.94 10.62 -15.04
N GLU A 168 -3.44 9.48 -14.54
CA GLU A 168 -3.79 9.28 -13.14
C GLU A 168 -3.31 7.92 -12.64
N ILE A 169 -3.31 7.74 -11.32
CA ILE A 169 -3.08 6.46 -10.68
C ILE A 169 -4.44 5.87 -10.28
N ARG A 170 -4.83 4.78 -10.94
CA ARG A 170 -6.10 4.10 -10.65
C ARG A 170 -6.09 3.47 -9.27
N MET A 171 -4.98 2.82 -8.91
CA MET A 171 -4.84 2.14 -7.64
C MET A 171 -3.39 2.22 -7.16
N LEU A 172 -3.24 2.48 -5.87
CA LEU A 172 -2.02 2.26 -5.10
C LEU A 172 -2.36 1.39 -3.90
N ARG A 173 -1.61 0.33 -3.66
CA ARG A 173 -1.80 -0.56 -2.51
C ARG A 173 -0.46 -1.00 -1.96
N ILE A 174 -0.31 -1.00 -0.65
CA ILE A 174 0.83 -1.60 0.04
C ILE A 174 0.62 -3.13 0.03
N GLU A 175 1.57 -3.88 -0.51
CA GLU A 175 1.53 -5.35 -0.52
C GLU A 175 2.24 -5.95 0.68
N LYS A 176 3.48 -5.48 0.94
CA LYS A 176 4.31 -6.00 2.02
C LYS A 176 5.13 -4.87 2.64
N GLU A 177 5.15 -4.79 3.95
CA GLU A 177 6.04 -3.90 4.69
C GLU A 177 7.40 -4.57 4.87
N LYS A 178 8.49 -3.92 4.45
CA LYS A 178 9.86 -4.47 4.54
C LYS A 178 10.29 -4.78 5.99
N GLN A 179 9.73 -4.09 6.97
CA GLN A 179 10.00 -4.37 8.38
C GLN A 179 9.45 -5.73 8.84
N GLN A 180 8.27 -6.12 8.35
CA GLN A 180 7.68 -7.43 8.68
C GLN A 180 8.44 -8.59 8.02
N GLU A 181 9.00 -8.40 6.83
CA GLU A 181 9.84 -9.42 6.19
C GLU A 181 11.16 -9.62 6.93
N LYS A 182 11.82 -8.54 7.37
CA LYS A 182 13.05 -8.65 8.17
C LYS A 182 12.82 -9.37 9.49
N LEU A 183 11.71 -9.12 10.17
CA LEU A 183 11.33 -9.81 11.42
C LEU A 183 10.99 -11.29 11.17
N LYS A 184 10.27 -11.63 10.10
CA LYS A 184 9.97 -13.02 9.75
C LYS A 184 11.22 -13.80 9.40
N ILE A 185 12.12 -13.22 8.59
CA ILE A 185 13.39 -13.84 8.22
C ILE A 185 14.31 -14.02 9.43
N SER A 186 14.32 -13.10 10.38
CA SER A 186 15.10 -13.23 11.61
C SER A 186 14.53 -14.32 12.54
N VAL A 187 13.21 -14.43 12.67
CA VAL A 187 12.53 -15.47 13.44
C VAL A 187 12.73 -16.85 12.83
N GLU A 188 12.64 -16.98 11.49
CA GLU A 188 12.92 -18.25 10.80
C GLU A 188 14.38 -18.68 10.92
N LYS A 189 15.32 -17.73 10.86
CA LYS A 189 16.76 -18.01 11.08
C LYS A 189 17.07 -18.44 12.52
N VAL A 190 16.34 -17.89 13.49
CA VAL A 190 16.48 -18.29 14.90
C VAL A 190 15.89 -19.68 15.13
N LYS A 191 14.71 -20.00 14.55
CA LYS A 191 14.11 -21.34 14.62
C LYS A 191 15.00 -22.41 13.97
N LYS A 192 15.55 -22.16 12.78
CA LYS A 192 16.47 -23.09 12.11
C LYS A 192 17.82 -23.24 12.82
N LYS A 193 18.22 -22.25 13.64
CA LYS A 193 19.42 -22.39 14.52
C LYS A 193 19.14 -23.15 15.78
N SER A 194 17.92 -23.09 16.35
CA SER A 194 17.54 -23.91 17.52
C SER A 194 17.35 -25.37 17.12
N GLU A 195 16.69 -25.67 16.01
CA GLU A 195 16.52 -27.04 15.49
C GLU A 195 17.86 -27.71 15.15
N LYS A 196 18.86 -26.97 14.61
CA LYS A 196 20.21 -27.50 14.37
C LYS A 196 21.07 -27.69 15.62
N LYS A 197 20.68 -27.17 16.78
CA LYS A 197 21.39 -27.37 18.04
C LYS A 197 20.84 -28.57 18.86
N GLU A 198 19.61 -29.00 18.58
CA GLU A 198 18.98 -30.13 19.24
C GLU A 198 19.34 -31.49 18.60
N GLU A 199 19.62 -31.55 17.29
CA GLU A 199 20.05 -32.80 16.61
C GLU A 199 21.39 -33.39 17.07
N PRO A 200 22.42 -32.62 17.49
CA PRO A 200 23.67 -33.24 17.95
C PRO A 200 23.65 -33.80 19.39
N ALA A 201 22.63 -33.48 20.18
CA ALA A 201 22.56 -33.98 21.58
C ALA A 201 21.95 -35.38 21.66
N GLU A 202 20.94 -35.71 20.85
CA GLU A 202 20.33 -37.05 20.85
C GLU A 202 21.21 -38.13 20.23
N ILE A 203 22.11 -37.78 19.32
CA ILE A 203 23.04 -38.76 18.71
C ILE A 203 24.12 -39.17 19.67
N LYS A 204 24.58 -38.27 20.56
CA LYS A 204 25.60 -38.58 21.58
C LYS A 204 25.07 -39.42 22.73
N GLU A 205 23.80 -39.29 23.13
CA GLU A 205 23.19 -40.13 24.15
C GLU A 205 22.88 -41.56 23.68
N LYS A 206 22.67 -41.79 22.40
CA LYS A 206 22.45 -43.12 21.82
C LYS A 206 23.75 -43.90 21.60
N GLU A 207 24.90 -43.25 21.43
CA GLU A 207 26.21 -43.89 21.31
C GLU A 207 26.81 -44.27 22.66
N THR A 208 26.58 -43.50 23.74
CA THR A 208 27.03 -43.84 25.07
C THR A 208 26.29 -45.03 25.67
N LYS A 209 24.96 -45.15 25.43
CA LYS A 209 24.15 -46.30 25.88
C LYS A 209 24.42 -47.61 25.12
N LYS A 210 25.12 -47.57 23.98
CA LYS A 210 25.55 -48.77 23.23
C LYS A 210 26.92 -49.28 23.64
N LYS A 211 27.76 -48.48 24.32
CA LYS A 211 29.09 -48.87 24.81
C LYS A 211 29.06 -49.47 26.23
N GLU A 212 27.98 -49.29 26.99
CA GLU A 212 27.82 -49.88 28.33
C GLU A 212 27.12 -51.26 28.32
N LYS A 213 26.75 -51.78 27.13
CA LYS A 213 26.10 -53.08 26.96
C LYS A 213 26.95 -54.08 26.15
N LYS A 214 28.26 -53.91 26.12
CA LYS A 214 29.20 -54.90 25.59
C LYS A 214 30.27 -55.19 26.68
#